data_a441485aad30f867ed71e914f35c4718
#
_entry.id   a441485aad30f867ed71e914f35c4718
#
_cell.length_a   1.000
_cell.length_b   1.000
_cell.length_c   1.000
_cell.angle_alpha   90.00
_cell.angle_beta   90.00
_cell.angle_gamma   90.00
#
_symmetry.space_group_name_H-M   'P 1'
#
loop_
_entity.id
_entity.type
_entity.pdbx_description
1 polymer ?
#
loop_
_entity_poly.entity_id
_entity_poly.type
_entity_poly.pdbx_seq_one_letter_code
_entity_poly.pdbx_strand_id
1 'polypeptide(L)'
;MTTPRPRWCAAGSSVGTGSAQAGLEAAREALGRHDPADVALAVVFASSAHDLAGVAQGVRGVLPQQTQLIGCTTSGEIAGAHSRETSLALMLFGGAGFRVTTAAATGLAECSADTGQRVGELLYGTDEPMLRTAIDGGNEVVLLLSDGLAGDQQAMVTGVYRVTGAAIPLVGGCAGDDLAMQQTYQLIGGPEGDRVLCDGVVGVRLRSEGALGIGVRHGWRRVGDPLVVTGTAANRVLTLDDQPALDVYLRVLDAPPQAHTDAAAFTKFALEHPLGISGRGQDLVRFVTGADLATGALNLVAPVPQGGLTWIMTGDVDSVLGATDDACRQAVDGLRGQRPRGVLAFDCIARRAVLGSSTQDEVDFIGRSTDGVPAIGFYTYGEIARTRGISGFHNQTLVVLAVS
;
A
#
# COMPACT_ATOMS: atom_id res chain seq x y z
N MET A 1 25.79 12.57 -30.13
CA MET A 1 24.53 12.31 -29.40
C MET A 1 24.68 10.97 -28.72
N THR A 2 24.77 10.94 -27.40
CA THR A 2 24.81 9.70 -26.62
C THR A 2 23.44 9.03 -26.71
N THR A 3 23.40 7.76 -27.10
CA THR A 3 22.17 6.97 -27.11
C THR A 3 21.54 7.04 -25.72
N PRO A 4 20.22 7.35 -25.57
CA PRO A 4 19.58 7.38 -24.27
C PRO A 4 19.75 6.02 -23.60
N ARG A 5 20.21 6.00 -22.34
CA ARG A 5 20.35 4.76 -21.58
C ARG A 5 18.94 4.17 -21.34
N PRO A 6 18.76 2.84 -21.54
CA PRO A 6 17.46 2.21 -21.35
C PRO A 6 16.99 2.38 -19.89
N ARG A 7 15.65 2.39 -19.68
CA ARG A 7 15.06 2.36 -18.33
C ARG A 7 15.53 1.12 -17.58
N TRP A 8 15.71 1.26 -16.28
CA TRP A 8 16.04 0.17 -15.38
C TRP A 8 15.45 0.40 -13.99
N CYS A 9 15.19 -0.67 -13.28
CA CYS A 9 14.91 -0.68 -11.85
C CYS A 9 15.94 -1.59 -11.19
N ALA A 10 16.34 -1.23 -9.96
CA ALA A 10 17.26 -2.03 -9.18
C ALA A 10 16.91 -1.93 -7.70
N ALA A 11 17.03 -3.02 -6.97
CA ALA A 11 16.69 -3.10 -5.56
C ALA A 11 17.93 -3.38 -4.72
N GLY A 12 17.93 -2.89 -3.50
CA GLY A 12 18.90 -3.20 -2.47
C GLY A 12 18.26 -3.19 -1.08
N SER A 13 18.90 -3.83 -0.13
CA SER A 13 18.38 -3.97 1.23
C SER A 13 19.50 -3.93 2.26
N SER A 14 19.15 -3.65 3.50
CA SER A 14 20.07 -3.78 4.63
C SER A 14 19.33 -4.29 5.86
N VAL A 15 20.04 -5.03 6.70
CA VAL A 15 19.61 -5.48 8.04
C VAL A 15 20.46 -4.83 9.13
N GLY A 16 21.24 -3.81 8.77
CA GLY A 16 22.08 -3.07 9.71
C GLY A 16 21.23 -2.21 10.65
N THR A 17 21.62 -2.12 11.91
CA THR A 17 20.87 -1.37 12.94
C THR A 17 21.13 0.14 12.91
N GLY A 18 22.19 0.61 12.26
CA GLY A 18 22.49 2.03 12.11
C GLY A 18 21.78 2.63 10.89
N SER A 19 20.85 3.57 11.08
CA SER A 19 19.98 4.08 10.03
C SER A 19 20.74 4.66 8.82
N ALA A 20 21.76 5.49 9.04
CA ALA A 20 22.59 6.04 7.96
C ALA A 20 23.40 4.94 7.23
N GLN A 21 23.93 3.99 7.98
CA GLN A 21 24.68 2.88 7.39
C GLN A 21 23.76 1.96 6.59
N ALA A 22 22.57 1.65 7.09
CA ALA A 22 21.57 0.85 6.38
C ALA A 22 21.14 1.52 5.06
N GLY A 23 20.85 2.83 5.08
CA GLY A 23 20.53 3.59 3.89
C GLY A 23 21.67 3.60 2.86
N LEU A 24 22.93 3.75 3.33
CA LEU A 24 24.11 3.69 2.47
C LEU A 24 24.32 2.32 1.81
N GLU A 25 24.16 1.25 2.58
CA GLU A 25 24.32 -0.14 2.11
C GLU A 25 23.28 -0.48 1.06
N ALA A 26 21.99 -0.26 1.35
CA ALA A 26 20.90 -0.53 0.43
C ALA A 26 21.02 0.28 -0.86
N ALA A 27 21.39 1.57 -0.75
CA ALA A 27 21.58 2.40 -1.94
C ALA A 27 22.77 1.96 -2.80
N ARG A 28 23.88 1.53 -2.20
CA ARG A 28 25.03 0.97 -2.92
C ARG A 28 24.70 -0.35 -3.60
N GLU A 29 24.00 -1.23 -2.91
CA GLU A 29 23.57 -2.51 -3.49
C GLU A 29 22.65 -2.27 -4.70
N ALA A 30 21.62 -1.44 -4.54
CA ALA A 30 20.71 -1.09 -5.62
C ALA A 30 21.39 -0.41 -6.80
N LEU A 31 22.29 0.53 -6.53
CA LEU A 31 22.99 1.25 -7.59
C LEU A 31 23.91 0.33 -8.40
N GLY A 32 24.63 -0.58 -7.75
CA GLY A 32 25.52 -1.53 -8.40
C GLY A 32 26.51 -0.83 -9.32
N ARG A 33 26.36 -1.01 -10.63
CA ARG A 33 27.22 -0.40 -11.67
C ARG A 33 26.54 0.75 -12.41
N HIS A 34 25.32 1.13 -12.02
CA HIS A 34 24.61 2.23 -12.65
C HIS A 34 25.22 3.57 -12.26
N ASP A 35 25.03 4.57 -13.12
CA ASP A 35 25.46 5.94 -12.83
C ASP A 35 24.44 6.59 -11.86
N PRO A 36 24.86 7.10 -10.70
CA PRO A 36 23.94 7.76 -9.78
C PRO A 36 23.21 8.97 -10.38
N ALA A 37 23.80 9.62 -11.39
CA ALA A 37 23.18 10.74 -12.09
C ALA A 37 21.99 10.33 -12.97
N ASP A 38 21.85 9.05 -13.32
CA ASP A 38 20.74 8.52 -14.08
C ASP A 38 19.52 8.16 -13.20
N VAL A 39 19.64 8.22 -11.88
CA VAL A 39 18.56 7.85 -10.96
C VAL A 39 17.54 8.98 -10.86
N ALA A 40 16.32 8.73 -11.32
CA ALA A 40 15.21 9.67 -11.25
C ALA A 40 14.46 9.61 -9.91
N LEU A 41 14.31 8.40 -9.34
CA LEU A 41 13.54 8.17 -8.11
C LEU A 41 14.19 7.07 -7.27
N ALA A 42 14.27 7.30 -5.96
CA ALA A 42 14.52 6.29 -4.95
C ALA A 42 13.28 6.13 -4.06
N VAL A 43 12.82 4.89 -3.87
CA VAL A 43 11.72 4.53 -2.96
C VAL A 43 12.29 3.70 -1.82
N VAL A 44 12.03 4.11 -0.57
CA VAL A 44 12.57 3.48 0.63
C VAL A 44 11.43 3.00 1.54
N PHE A 45 11.51 1.77 1.97
CA PHE A 45 10.69 1.18 3.02
C PHE A 45 11.60 0.76 4.17
N ALA A 46 11.35 1.25 5.36
CA ALA A 46 12.22 1.01 6.50
C ALA A 46 11.42 0.64 7.74
N SER A 47 11.89 -0.36 8.48
CA SER A 47 11.37 -0.66 9.81
C SER A 47 11.28 0.59 10.67
N SER A 48 10.27 0.66 11.52
CA SER A 48 10.09 1.74 12.50
C SER A 48 11.27 1.88 13.49
N ALA A 49 12.14 0.89 13.56
CA ALA A 49 13.39 0.95 14.32
C ALA A 49 14.44 1.91 13.72
N HIS A 50 14.26 2.31 12.46
CA HIS A 50 15.16 3.24 11.78
C HIS A 50 14.66 4.69 11.87
N ASP A 51 15.59 5.61 12.13
CA ASP A 51 15.39 7.04 11.90
C ASP A 51 15.45 7.35 10.39
N LEU A 52 14.33 7.78 9.81
CA LEU A 52 14.25 8.07 8.38
C LEU A 52 15.16 9.23 7.93
N ALA A 53 15.48 10.18 8.82
CA ALA A 53 16.44 11.24 8.50
C ALA A 53 17.86 10.67 8.35
N GLY A 54 18.25 9.77 9.24
CA GLY A 54 19.50 9.02 9.12
C GLY A 54 19.53 8.15 7.87
N VAL A 55 18.43 7.45 7.55
CA VAL A 55 18.32 6.67 6.30
C VAL A 55 18.53 7.56 5.07
N ALA A 56 17.84 8.70 5.01
CA ALA A 56 18.02 9.66 3.91
C ALA A 56 19.48 10.13 3.79
N GLN A 57 20.13 10.46 4.90
CA GLN A 57 21.56 10.82 4.91
C GLN A 57 22.44 9.71 4.30
N GLY A 58 22.17 8.44 4.64
CA GLY A 58 22.89 7.30 4.07
C GLY A 58 22.67 7.17 2.57
N VAL A 59 21.43 7.28 2.10
CA VAL A 59 21.06 7.26 0.68
C VAL A 59 21.76 8.39 -0.09
N ARG A 60 21.82 9.60 0.48
CA ARG A 60 22.51 10.75 -0.11
C ARG A 60 24.03 10.60 -0.17
N GLY A 61 24.60 9.69 0.62
CA GLY A 61 26.02 9.29 0.47
C GLY A 61 26.32 8.57 -0.85
N VAL A 62 25.29 8.16 -1.60
CA VAL A 62 25.39 7.46 -2.89
C VAL A 62 24.70 8.25 -4.01
N LEU A 63 23.51 8.80 -3.76
CA LEU A 63 22.68 9.46 -4.76
C LEU A 63 22.78 10.99 -4.67
N PRO A 64 22.80 11.70 -5.82
CA PRO A 64 22.79 13.14 -5.85
C PRO A 64 21.55 13.75 -5.18
N GLN A 65 21.65 14.99 -4.70
CA GLN A 65 20.54 15.70 -4.07
C GLN A 65 19.35 15.90 -5.03
N GLN A 66 19.60 15.94 -6.34
CA GLN A 66 18.57 16.09 -7.38
C GLN A 66 17.66 14.85 -7.53
N THR A 67 18.13 13.67 -7.11
CA THR A 67 17.33 12.45 -7.15
C THR A 67 16.12 12.61 -6.24
N GLN A 68 14.93 12.37 -6.77
CA GLN A 68 13.71 12.35 -5.96
C GLN A 68 13.73 11.15 -5.01
N LEU A 69 13.38 11.38 -3.77
CA LEU A 69 13.39 10.37 -2.70
C LEU A 69 12.04 10.38 -1.99
N ILE A 70 11.42 9.21 -1.86
CA ILE A 70 10.27 9.02 -0.98
C ILE A 70 10.46 7.77 -0.12
N GLY A 71 9.76 7.71 0.98
CA GLY A 71 9.76 6.52 1.84
C GLY A 71 8.77 6.61 2.98
N CYS A 72 8.68 5.54 3.75
CA CYS A 72 7.91 5.50 4.98
C CYS A 72 8.44 4.44 5.94
N THR A 73 8.00 4.53 7.20
CA THR A 73 8.12 3.43 8.16
C THR A 73 7.11 2.33 7.85
N THR A 74 7.39 1.11 8.27
CA THR A 74 6.66 -0.08 7.86
C THR A 74 6.37 -1.02 9.03
N SER A 75 5.65 -2.09 8.74
CA SER A 75 5.47 -3.24 9.64
C SER A 75 6.11 -4.51 9.08
N GLY A 76 7.31 -4.35 8.54
CA GLY A 76 8.13 -5.37 7.90
C GLY A 76 8.25 -5.16 6.40
N GLU A 77 9.44 -5.44 5.86
CA GLU A 77 9.80 -5.22 4.47
C GLU A 77 9.76 -6.51 3.67
N ILE A 78 9.38 -6.37 2.40
CA ILE A 78 9.53 -7.37 1.36
C ILE A 78 10.72 -6.92 0.51
N ALA A 79 11.85 -7.65 0.57
CA ALA A 79 13.07 -7.30 -0.14
C ALA A 79 13.66 -8.49 -0.88
N GLY A 80 13.59 -8.46 -2.20
CA GLY A 80 14.09 -9.55 -3.03
C GLY A 80 13.38 -10.88 -2.72
N ALA A 81 14.13 -11.89 -2.29
CA ALA A 81 13.63 -13.22 -1.96
C ALA A 81 13.30 -13.40 -0.46
N HIS A 82 13.18 -12.33 0.31
CA HIS A 82 12.97 -12.46 1.76
C HIS A 82 12.02 -11.39 2.30
N SER A 83 11.08 -11.80 3.15
CA SER A 83 10.39 -10.92 4.08
C SER A 83 11.21 -10.78 5.35
N ARG A 84 11.41 -9.56 5.85
CA ARG A 84 12.26 -9.30 7.01
C ARG A 84 11.60 -8.34 7.99
N GLU A 85 11.93 -8.51 9.25
CA GLU A 85 11.66 -7.56 10.33
C GLU A 85 12.93 -6.76 10.61
N THR A 86 12.78 -5.50 11.03
CA THR A 86 13.90 -4.60 11.35
C THR A 86 14.92 -4.47 10.21
N SER A 87 14.44 -4.25 8.99
CA SER A 87 15.27 -4.08 7.80
C SER A 87 14.93 -2.78 7.06
N LEU A 88 15.63 -2.56 5.95
CA LEU A 88 15.38 -1.50 4.99
C LEU A 88 15.41 -2.09 3.60
N ALA A 89 14.42 -1.75 2.79
CA ALA A 89 14.34 -2.06 1.37
C ALA A 89 14.32 -0.78 0.55
N LEU A 90 15.08 -0.75 -0.56
CA LEU A 90 15.21 0.41 -1.43
C LEU A 90 15.12 -0.01 -2.89
N MET A 91 14.35 0.74 -3.68
CA MET A 91 14.32 0.58 -5.14
C MET A 91 14.68 1.88 -5.84
N LEU A 92 15.54 1.76 -6.85
CA LEU A 92 15.93 2.82 -7.75
C LEU A 92 15.22 2.67 -9.10
N PHE A 93 14.75 3.80 -9.61
CA PHE A 93 14.22 3.93 -10.97
C PHE A 93 15.16 4.85 -11.75
N GLY A 94 15.80 4.33 -12.79
CA GLY A 94 16.82 5.06 -13.52
C GLY A 94 16.79 4.84 -15.02
N GLY A 95 17.66 5.58 -15.72
CA GLY A 95 17.71 5.63 -17.18
C GLY A 95 16.73 6.63 -17.79
N ALA A 96 16.69 6.70 -19.12
CA ALA A 96 15.80 7.62 -19.83
C ALA A 96 14.35 7.13 -19.83
N GLY A 97 13.39 8.05 -19.84
CA GLY A 97 11.96 7.75 -20.00
C GLY A 97 11.16 7.64 -18.69
N PHE A 98 11.78 7.89 -17.53
CA PHE A 98 11.07 8.21 -16.30
C PHE A 98 10.99 9.72 -16.09
N ARG A 99 9.79 10.22 -15.75
CA ARG A 99 9.56 11.59 -15.28
C ARG A 99 8.88 11.51 -13.93
N VAL A 100 9.46 12.17 -12.96
CA VAL A 100 9.07 12.07 -11.55
C VAL A 100 8.81 13.45 -10.98
N THR A 101 7.67 13.60 -10.33
CA THR A 101 7.35 14.76 -9.48
C THR A 101 6.95 14.23 -8.11
N THR A 102 7.52 14.79 -7.04
CA THR A 102 7.18 14.42 -5.68
C THR A 102 6.50 15.58 -4.95
N ALA A 103 5.59 15.27 -4.05
CA ALA A 103 4.93 16.26 -3.21
C ALA A 103 4.58 15.66 -1.85
N ALA A 104 4.38 16.52 -0.87
CA ALA A 104 3.91 16.11 0.46
C ALA A 104 2.94 17.15 1.03
N ALA A 105 2.00 16.67 1.85
CA ALA A 105 1.12 17.51 2.65
C ALA A 105 0.90 16.86 4.02
N THR A 106 0.65 17.68 5.05
CA THR A 106 0.33 17.27 6.42
C THR A 106 -1.04 17.75 6.84
N GLY A 107 -1.60 17.20 7.94
CA GLY A 107 -2.91 17.52 8.46
C GLY A 107 -3.98 16.49 8.14
N LEU A 108 -3.59 15.21 8.03
CA LEU A 108 -4.54 14.10 7.80
C LEU A 108 -5.54 13.96 8.94
N ALA A 109 -5.09 14.13 10.18
CA ALA A 109 -5.95 14.03 11.35
C ALA A 109 -7.00 15.14 11.41
N GLU A 110 -6.68 16.34 10.90
CA GLU A 110 -7.58 17.48 10.88
C GLU A 110 -8.56 17.42 9.70
N CYS A 111 -8.03 17.27 8.47
CA CYS A 111 -8.86 17.20 7.27
C CYS A 111 -8.19 16.33 6.16
N SER A 112 -8.45 15.03 6.19
CA SER A 112 -7.85 14.07 5.25
C SER A 112 -8.16 14.38 3.79
N ALA A 113 -9.38 14.79 3.47
CA ALA A 113 -9.78 15.09 2.09
C ALA A 113 -9.03 16.30 1.52
N ASP A 114 -8.87 17.36 2.29
CA ASP A 114 -8.16 18.56 1.86
C ASP A 114 -6.65 18.29 1.76
N THR A 115 -6.10 17.51 2.70
CA THR A 115 -4.69 17.07 2.65
C THR A 115 -4.42 16.24 1.40
N GLY A 116 -5.31 15.29 1.05
CA GLY A 116 -5.23 14.53 -0.19
C GLY A 116 -5.35 15.42 -1.43
N GLN A 117 -6.30 16.35 -1.45
CA GLN A 117 -6.44 17.30 -2.57
C GLN A 117 -5.17 18.14 -2.74
N ARG A 118 -4.61 18.66 -1.65
CA ARG A 118 -3.38 19.46 -1.67
C ARG A 118 -2.18 18.70 -2.22
N VAL A 119 -1.99 17.44 -1.84
CA VAL A 119 -0.93 16.61 -2.45
C VAL A 119 -1.17 16.45 -3.95
N GLY A 120 -2.40 16.19 -4.39
CA GLY A 120 -2.75 16.12 -5.79
C GLY A 120 -2.40 17.42 -6.54
N GLU A 121 -2.80 18.57 -6.01
CA GLU A 121 -2.51 19.89 -6.60
C GLU A 121 -1.01 20.17 -6.71
N LEU A 122 -0.23 19.79 -5.71
CA LEU A 122 1.23 19.94 -5.73
C LEU A 122 1.91 19.01 -6.76
N LEU A 123 1.37 17.80 -6.98
CA LEU A 123 1.90 16.86 -7.98
C LEU A 123 1.62 17.28 -9.42
N TYR A 124 0.51 17.99 -9.66
CA TYR A 124 0.08 18.37 -11.02
C TYR A 124 0.38 19.83 -11.37
N GLY A 125 0.59 20.70 -10.36
CA GLY A 125 0.68 22.14 -10.57
C GLY A 125 -0.67 22.75 -11.00
N THR A 126 -0.71 24.06 -11.10
CA THR A 126 -1.90 24.81 -11.54
C THR A 126 -2.01 24.94 -13.04
N ASP A 127 -0.96 24.63 -13.81
CA ASP A 127 -0.80 25.00 -15.21
C ASP A 127 -0.93 23.86 -16.23
N GLU A 128 -0.99 22.60 -15.80
CA GLU A 128 -1.25 21.48 -16.73
C GLU A 128 -2.74 21.12 -16.76
N PRO A 129 -3.43 21.29 -17.91
CA PRO A 129 -4.80 20.80 -18.05
C PRO A 129 -4.83 19.28 -17.88
N MET A 130 -5.51 18.78 -16.85
CA MET A 130 -5.64 17.34 -16.51
C MET A 130 -6.10 16.45 -17.67
N LEU A 131 -6.73 17.02 -18.69
CA LEU A 131 -7.24 16.29 -19.86
C LEU A 131 -6.16 15.88 -20.86
N ARG A 132 -4.99 16.53 -20.89
CA ARG A 132 -3.97 16.27 -21.91
C ARG A 132 -3.15 15.00 -21.67
N THR A 133 -2.94 14.60 -20.43
CA THR A 133 -2.09 13.44 -20.11
C THR A 133 -2.73 12.10 -20.46
N ALA A 134 -4.05 12.00 -20.39
CA ALA A 134 -4.78 10.80 -20.82
C ALA A 134 -4.84 10.67 -22.36
N ILE A 135 -4.67 11.76 -23.11
CA ILE A 135 -4.73 11.79 -24.57
C ILE A 135 -3.39 11.42 -25.20
N ASP A 136 -2.27 11.74 -24.53
CA ASP A 136 -0.92 11.48 -25.06
C ASP A 136 -0.45 10.01 -24.90
N GLY A 137 -1.32 9.11 -24.41
CA GLY A 137 -1.04 7.67 -24.32
C GLY A 137 0.09 7.30 -23.33
N GLY A 138 0.54 8.25 -22.50
CA GLY A 138 1.58 8.04 -21.50
C GLY A 138 1.12 7.13 -20.38
N ASN A 139 2.00 6.20 -19.95
CA ASN A 139 1.77 5.40 -18.76
C ASN A 139 2.10 6.25 -17.52
N GLU A 140 1.10 6.50 -16.71
CA GLU A 140 1.18 7.36 -15.54
C GLU A 140 0.48 6.72 -14.34
N VAL A 141 1.06 6.89 -13.16
CA VAL A 141 0.48 6.48 -11.89
C VAL A 141 0.85 7.49 -10.80
N VAL A 142 -0.01 7.66 -9.81
CA VAL A 142 0.34 8.35 -8.58
C VAL A 142 0.55 7.30 -7.48
N LEU A 143 1.78 7.26 -6.95
CA LEU A 143 2.15 6.46 -5.79
C LEU A 143 1.98 7.32 -4.53
N LEU A 144 1.31 6.78 -3.51
CA LEU A 144 1.01 7.46 -2.24
C LEU A 144 1.53 6.63 -1.06
N LEU A 145 2.24 7.28 -0.14
CA LEU A 145 2.60 6.74 1.16
C LEU A 145 2.03 7.67 2.23
N SER A 146 1.03 7.22 2.99
CA SER A 146 0.34 8.03 3.98
C SER A 146 0.62 7.56 5.40
N ASP A 147 0.38 8.42 6.37
CA ASP A 147 0.40 8.03 7.78
C ASP A 147 -0.70 7.00 8.06
N GLY A 148 -0.32 5.83 8.56
CA GLY A 148 -1.25 4.72 8.79
C GLY A 148 -2.11 4.89 10.05
N LEU A 149 -1.77 5.83 10.91
CA LEU A 149 -2.44 6.06 12.19
C LEU A 149 -3.24 7.37 12.22
N ALA A 150 -3.16 8.19 11.16
CA ALA A 150 -3.79 9.51 11.11
C ALA A 150 -4.92 9.59 10.07
N GLY A 151 -6.05 10.15 10.50
CA GLY A 151 -7.15 10.58 9.63
C GLY A 151 -7.95 9.46 8.95
N ASP A 152 -8.76 9.86 7.97
CA ASP A 152 -9.57 8.97 7.11
C ASP A 152 -8.87 8.77 5.77
N GLN A 153 -8.30 7.59 5.57
CA GLN A 153 -7.55 7.23 4.37
C GLN A 153 -8.41 7.21 3.11
N GLN A 154 -9.69 6.81 3.21
CA GLN A 154 -10.60 6.85 2.06
C GLN A 154 -10.91 8.30 1.66
N ALA A 155 -11.09 9.19 2.63
CA ALA A 155 -11.27 10.63 2.37
C ALA A 155 -10.02 11.25 1.72
N MET A 156 -8.81 10.88 2.20
CA MET A 156 -7.54 11.32 1.61
C MET A 156 -7.43 10.88 0.14
N VAL A 157 -7.68 9.60 -0.16
CA VAL A 157 -7.68 9.07 -1.54
C VAL A 157 -8.71 9.79 -2.41
N THR A 158 -9.90 10.11 -1.86
CA THR A 158 -10.93 10.86 -2.55
C THR A 158 -10.46 12.29 -2.86
N GLY A 159 -9.72 12.92 -1.94
CA GLY A 159 -9.10 14.23 -2.15
C GLY A 159 -8.13 14.24 -3.32
N VAL A 160 -7.19 13.27 -3.36
CA VAL A 160 -6.27 13.10 -4.50
C VAL A 160 -7.05 12.88 -5.81
N TYR A 161 -8.09 12.03 -5.76
CA TYR A 161 -8.93 11.76 -6.92
C TYR A 161 -9.63 13.00 -7.50
N ARG A 162 -10.05 13.94 -6.67
CA ARG A 162 -10.66 15.19 -7.14
C ARG A 162 -9.74 15.96 -8.09
N VAL A 163 -8.42 15.82 -7.90
CA VAL A 163 -7.40 16.44 -8.75
C VAL A 163 -7.02 15.56 -9.93
N THR A 164 -6.73 14.27 -9.69
CA THR A 164 -6.22 13.37 -10.73
C THR A 164 -7.31 12.86 -11.68
N GLY A 165 -8.57 12.86 -11.25
CA GLY A 165 -9.68 12.32 -12.02
C GLY A 165 -9.62 10.79 -12.19
N ALA A 166 -10.50 10.28 -13.07
CA ALA A 166 -10.69 8.84 -13.27
C ALA A 166 -9.57 8.17 -14.09
N ALA A 167 -8.84 8.94 -14.87
CA ALA A 167 -7.86 8.43 -15.83
C ALA A 167 -6.55 8.00 -15.19
N ILE A 168 -6.18 8.61 -14.05
CA ILE A 168 -4.90 8.35 -13.39
C ILE A 168 -5.09 7.35 -12.24
N PRO A 169 -4.44 6.17 -12.30
CA PRO A 169 -4.47 5.23 -11.20
C PRO A 169 -3.73 5.77 -9.97
N LEU A 170 -4.23 5.42 -8.80
CA LEU A 170 -3.55 5.64 -7.53
C LEU A 170 -3.12 4.29 -6.96
N VAL A 171 -1.90 4.17 -6.46
CA VAL A 171 -1.36 2.98 -5.79
C VAL A 171 -0.56 3.37 -4.56
N GLY A 172 -0.35 2.45 -3.64
CA GLY A 172 0.50 2.71 -2.49
C GLY A 172 0.03 2.00 -1.23
N GLY A 173 0.43 2.54 -0.09
CA GLY A 173 0.07 1.98 1.20
C GLY A 173 0.26 2.97 2.35
N CYS A 174 -0.35 2.62 3.47
CA CYS A 174 -0.22 3.36 4.71
C CYS A 174 1.00 2.86 5.48
N ALA A 175 1.82 3.78 5.96
CA ALA A 175 2.96 3.49 6.82
C ALA A 175 2.54 2.68 8.06
N GLY A 176 3.46 1.89 8.59
CA GLY A 176 3.27 1.08 9.78
C GLY A 176 4.38 1.33 10.81
N ASP A 177 4.23 0.75 12.00
CA ASP A 177 5.18 0.83 13.11
C ASP A 177 5.29 -0.50 13.89
N ASP A 178 5.32 -1.63 13.16
CA ASP A 178 5.43 -2.99 13.71
C ASP A 178 4.33 -3.33 14.74
N LEU A 179 3.09 -2.83 14.52
CA LEU A 179 1.93 -2.98 15.40
C LEU A 179 2.08 -2.31 16.79
N ALA A 180 3.05 -1.42 16.95
CA ALA A 180 3.17 -0.61 18.17
C ALA A 180 2.01 0.40 18.32
N MET A 181 1.36 0.77 17.19
CA MET A 181 0.21 1.68 17.12
C MET A 181 0.49 3.02 17.82
N GLN A 182 1.71 3.53 17.66
CA GLN A 182 2.17 4.76 18.31
C GLN A 182 2.40 5.90 17.32
N GLN A 183 3.26 5.68 16.31
CA GLN A 183 3.60 6.72 15.36
C GLN A 183 4.21 6.16 14.07
N THR A 184 3.77 6.69 12.93
CA THR A 184 4.34 6.38 11.62
C THR A 184 4.94 7.64 10.98
N TYR A 185 5.91 7.45 10.10
CA TYR A 185 6.62 8.53 9.46
C TYR A 185 6.69 8.34 7.94
N GLN A 186 6.73 9.47 7.23
CA GLN A 186 6.94 9.53 5.79
C GLN A 186 8.19 10.36 5.50
N LEU A 187 8.91 9.99 4.45
CA LEU A 187 10.12 10.65 3.97
C LEU A 187 9.87 11.23 2.57
N ILE A 188 10.24 12.47 2.38
CA ILE A 188 10.33 13.10 1.05
C ILE A 188 11.66 13.81 0.91
N GLY A 189 12.30 13.69 -0.26
CA GLY A 189 13.56 14.36 -0.54
C GLY A 189 13.72 14.68 -2.01
N GLY A 190 14.56 15.66 -2.28
CA GLY A 190 14.83 16.17 -3.61
C GLY A 190 15.73 17.41 -3.58
N PRO A 191 15.72 18.24 -4.62
CA PRO A 191 16.55 19.44 -4.71
C PRO A 191 16.42 20.40 -3.52
N GLU A 192 15.25 20.44 -2.88
CA GLU A 192 14.97 21.33 -1.74
C GLU A 192 15.40 20.75 -0.38
N GLY A 193 16.03 19.58 -0.38
CA GLY A 193 16.44 18.88 0.84
C GLY A 193 15.54 17.69 1.17
N ASP A 194 15.88 16.98 2.24
CA ASP A 194 15.17 15.82 2.72
C ASP A 194 14.38 16.17 4.00
N ARG A 195 13.15 15.69 4.11
CA ARG A 195 12.25 15.96 5.24
C ARG A 195 11.52 14.70 5.66
N VAL A 196 11.39 14.51 6.97
CA VAL A 196 10.56 13.47 7.58
C VAL A 196 9.28 14.14 8.08
N LEU A 197 8.16 13.49 7.86
CA LEU A 197 6.81 13.98 8.18
C LEU A 197 6.10 12.94 9.05
N CYS A 198 5.16 13.39 9.85
CA CYS A 198 4.09 12.61 10.48
C CYS A 198 2.75 13.31 10.20
N ASP A 199 1.64 12.65 10.46
CA ASP A 199 0.30 13.17 10.15
C ASP A 199 0.18 13.65 8.71
N GLY A 200 0.81 12.93 7.76
CA GLY A 200 0.95 13.40 6.40
C GLY A 200 0.86 12.31 5.34
N VAL A 201 0.94 12.76 4.10
CA VAL A 201 1.04 11.91 2.91
C VAL A 201 2.13 12.44 1.99
N VAL A 202 2.98 11.53 1.50
CA VAL A 202 3.90 11.81 0.40
C VAL A 202 3.38 11.14 -0.86
N GLY A 203 3.52 11.82 -1.99
CA GLY A 203 3.07 11.35 -3.29
C GLY A 203 4.16 11.46 -4.34
N VAL A 204 4.11 10.54 -5.30
CA VAL A 204 4.90 10.57 -6.53
C VAL A 204 3.98 10.49 -7.72
N ARG A 205 4.08 11.45 -8.62
CA ARG A 205 3.60 11.32 -9.99
C ARG A 205 4.70 10.67 -10.81
N LEU A 206 4.51 9.40 -11.15
CA LEU A 206 5.43 8.62 -11.97
C LEU A 206 4.88 8.50 -13.38
N ARG A 207 5.57 9.08 -14.35
CA ARG A 207 5.34 8.88 -15.77
C ARG A 207 6.45 8.00 -16.35
N SER A 208 6.08 7.04 -17.18
CA SER A 208 7.00 6.13 -17.84
C SER A 208 6.72 6.04 -19.33
N GLU A 209 7.75 5.98 -20.15
CA GLU A 209 7.59 5.61 -21.57
C GLU A 209 7.21 4.12 -21.73
N GLY A 210 7.53 3.29 -20.73
CA GLY A 210 7.09 1.91 -20.67
C GLY A 210 5.74 1.75 -19.99
N ALA A 211 5.11 0.60 -20.15
CA ALA A 211 3.86 0.27 -19.52
C ALA A 211 4.00 0.19 -17.99
N LEU A 212 2.92 0.57 -17.32
CA LEU A 212 2.72 0.40 -15.88
C LEU A 212 1.53 -0.52 -15.69
N GLY A 213 1.67 -1.55 -14.90
CA GLY A 213 0.61 -2.52 -14.63
C GLY A 213 0.30 -2.59 -13.14
N ILE A 214 -0.98 -2.73 -12.80
CA ILE A 214 -1.44 -2.76 -11.42
C ILE A 214 -2.29 -4.00 -11.20
N GLY A 215 -1.94 -4.76 -10.15
CA GLY A 215 -2.71 -5.89 -9.67
C GLY A 215 -3.22 -5.66 -8.27
N VAL A 216 -4.45 -6.10 -7.99
CA VAL A 216 -5.10 -5.94 -6.69
C VAL A 216 -5.89 -7.21 -6.39
N ARG A 217 -5.57 -7.89 -5.31
CA ARG A 217 -6.28 -9.10 -4.85
C ARG A 217 -6.27 -9.20 -3.33
N HIS A 218 -7.28 -9.84 -2.78
CA HIS A 218 -7.39 -10.02 -1.34
C HIS A 218 -7.33 -11.50 -0.88
N GLY A 219 -7.89 -12.43 -1.64
CA GLY A 219 -7.89 -13.87 -1.31
C GLY A 219 -9.08 -14.34 -0.46
N TRP A 220 -9.95 -13.44 0.00
CA TRP A 220 -11.11 -13.77 0.81
C TRP A 220 -12.29 -14.23 -0.03
N ARG A 221 -13.08 -15.19 0.48
CA ARG A 221 -14.25 -15.78 -0.15
C ARG A 221 -15.49 -15.49 0.69
N ARG A 222 -16.61 -15.21 0.04
CA ARG A 222 -17.90 -14.96 0.69
C ARG A 222 -18.41 -16.23 1.39
N VAL A 223 -18.97 -16.06 2.59
CA VAL A 223 -19.63 -17.12 3.39
C VAL A 223 -21.09 -16.75 3.58
N GLY A 224 -21.97 -17.70 3.27
CA GLY A 224 -23.42 -17.52 3.41
C GLY A 224 -24.02 -16.50 2.44
N ASP A 225 -25.23 -16.05 2.77
CA ASP A 225 -25.99 -15.08 2.01
C ASP A 225 -25.54 -13.64 2.31
N PRO A 226 -25.83 -12.66 1.40
CA PRO A 226 -25.60 -11.26 1.68
C PRO A 226 -26.47 -10.78 2.85
N LEU A 227 -25.91 -9.91 3.67
CA LEU A 227 -26.54 -9.27 4.82
C LEU A 227 -26.72 -7.77 4.54
N VAL A 228 -27.78 -7.18 5.02
CA VAL A 228 -27.99 -5.74 4.97
C VAL A 228 -27.36 -5.09 6.22
N VAL A 229 -26.55 -4.07 6.03
CA VAL A 229 -26.01 -3.25 7.12
C VAL A 229 -27.12 -2.31 7.59
N THR A 230 -27.84 -2.66 8.64
CA THR A 230 -29.00 -1.88 9.10
C THR A 230 -28.65 -0.80 10.12
N GLY A 231 -27.50 -0.90 10.80
CA GLY A 231 -27.06 0.12 11.76
C GLY A 231 -25.54 0.29 11.77
N THR A 232 -25.06 1.54 11.73
CA THR A 232 -23.64 1.90 11.83
C THR A 232 -23.43 3.13 12.71
N ALA A 233 -22.21 3.24 13.26
CA ALA A 233 -21.74 4.45 13.95
C ALA A 233 -20.21 4.57 13.71
N ALA A 234 -19.78 5.56 12.93
CA ALA A 234 -18.39 5.70 12.50
C ALA A 234 -17.86 4.37 11.88
N ASN A 235 -16.77 3.83 12.42
CA ASN A 235 -16.19 2.56 11.99
C ASN A 235 -16.80 1.32 12.70
N ARG A 236 -18.01 1.43 13.22
CA ARG A 236 -18.70 0.32 13.89
C ARG A 236 -19.92 -0.12 13.09
N VAL A 237 -20.11 -1.42 12.94
CA VAL A 237 -21.34 -2.02 12.48
C VAL A 237 -22.11 -2.49 13.72
N LEU A 238 -23.28 -1.88 13.93
CA LEU A 238 -24.11 -2.14 15.10
C LEU A 238 -25.07 -3.30 14.84
N THR A 239 -25.70 -3.29 13.65
CA THR A 239 -26.69 -4.30 13.28
C THR A 239 -26.53 -4.77 11.85
N LEU A 240 -26.76 -6.07 11.64
CA LEU A 240 -26.89 -6.74 10.34
C LEU A 240 -28.28 -7.43 10.31
N ASP A 241 -29.09 -7.15 9.28
CA ASP A 241 -30.47 -7.62 9.17
C ASP A 241 -31.29 -7.39 10.45
N ASP A 242 -31.16 -6.18 11.05
CA ASP A 242 -31.81 -5.74 12.28
C ASP A 242 -31.46 -6.55 13.55
N GLN A 243 -30.41 -7.38 13.50
CA GLN A 243 -29.87 -8.12 14.65
C GLN A 243 -28.48 -7.57 15.06
N PRO A 244 -28.04 -7.75 16.32
CA PRO A 244 -26.70 -7.36 16.72
C PRO A 244 -25.65 -7.96 15.78
N ALA A 245 -24.75 -7.11 15.25
CA ALA A 245 -23.83 -7.51 14.20
C ALA A 245 -22.89 -8.66 14.63
N LEU A 246 -22.46 -8.65 15.89
CA LEU A 246 -21.61 -9.69 16.46
C LEU A 246 -22.33 -11.05 16.50
N ASP A 247 -23.60 -11.07 16.92
CA ASP A 247 -24.38 -12.33 17.00
C ASP A 247 -24.56 -12.95 15.62
N VAL A 248 -24.86 -12.13 14.61
CA VAL A 248 -24.97 -12.59 13.22
C VAL A 248 -23.62 -13.13 12.73
N TYR A 249 -22.55 -12.39 12.98
CA TYR A 249 -21.19 -12.72 12.54
C TYR A 249 -20.73 -14.07 13.13
N LEU A 250 -20.86 -14.24 14.45
CA LEU A 250 -20.45 -15.47 15.12
C LEU A 250 -21.30 -16.69 14.69
N ARG A 251 -22.60 -16.47 14.49
CA ARG A 251 -23.53 -17.52 14.03
C ARG A 251 -23.25 -17.99 12.61
N VAL A 252 -23.02 -17.06 11.67
CA VAL A 252 -22.75 -17.41 10.26
C VAL A 252 -21.45 -18.19 10.12
N LEU A 253 -20.48 -17.90 10.95
CA LEU A 253 -19.16 -18.55 10.93
C LEU A 253 -19.07 -19.81 11.79
N ASP A 254 -20.14 -20.19 12.51
CA ASP A 254 -20.08 -21.25 13.53
C ASP A 254 -18.86 -21.07 14.46
N ALA A 255 -18.72 -19.85 14.98
CA ALA A 255 -17.52 -19.40 15.66
C ALA A 255 -17.26 -20.21 16.95
N PRO A 256 -15.98 -20.44 17.32
CA PRO A 256 -15.65 -21.19 18.50
C PRO A 256 -16.12 -20.48 19.78
N PRO A 257 -16.53 -21.22 20.84
CA PRO A 257 -17.10 -20.64 22.06
C PRO A 257 -16.25 -19.51 22.68
N GLN A 258 -14.95 -19.58 22.56
CA GLN A 258 -14.02 -18.58 23.10
C GLN A 258 -14.20 -17.21 22.41
N ALA A 259 -14.53 -17.18 21.13
CA ALA A 259 -14.77 -15.94 20.39
C ALA A 259 -16.02 -15.17 20.86
N HIS A 260 -16.93 -15.83 21.58
CA HIS A 260 -18.15 -15.22 22.13
C HIS A 260 -17.91 -14.48 23.45
N THR A 261 -16.83 -14.78 24.17
CA THR A 261 -16.64 -14.33 25.57
C THR A 261 -15.29 -13.65 25.81
N ASP A 262 -14.32 -13.82 24.93
CA ASP A 262 -12.96 -13.28 25.03
C ASP A 262 -12.64 -12.39 23.84
N ALA A 263 -12.39 -11.11 24.07
CA ALA A 263 -12.09 -10.13 23.05
C ALA A 263 -10.79 -10.45 22.28
N ALA A 264 -9.77 -11.01 22.93
CA ALA A 264 -8.53 -11.39 22.27
C ALA A 264 -8.73 -12.61 21.36
N ALA A 265 -9.47 -13.62 21.85
CA ALA A 265 -9.88 -14.78 21.03
C ALA A 265 -10.71 -14.36 19.84
N PHE A 266 -11.66 -13.42 20.01
CA PHE A 266 -12.44 -12.84 18.92
C PHE A 266 -11.55 -12.16 17.90
N THR A 267 -10.64 -11.28 18.33
CA THR A 267 -9.76 -10.54 17.43
C THR A 267 -8.89 -11.49 16.60
N LYS A 268 -8.35 -12.54 17.22
CA LYS A 268 -7.59 -13.57 16.51
C LYS A 268 -8.45 -14.32 15.49
N PHE A 269 -9.68 -14.68 15.84
CA PHE A 269 -10.63 -15.33 14.95
C PHE A 269 -11.03 -14.42 13.77
N ALA A 270 -11.22 -13.12 14.04
CA ALA A 270 -11.64 -12.15 13.04
C ALA A 270 -10.57 -11.82 11.98
N LEU A 271 -9.28 -12.13 12.24
CA LEU A 271 -8.20 -11.99 11.24
C LEU A 271 -8.50 -12.74 9.94
N GLU A 272 -9.12 -13.92 10.05
CA GLU A 272 -9.44 -14.78 8.91
C GLU A 272 -10.86 -14.55 8.37
N HIS A 273 -11.63 -13.62 8.98
CA HIS A 273 -13.04 -13.44 8.69
C HIS A 273 -13.45 -11.96 8.53
N PRO A 274 -12.94 -11.26 7.51
CA PRO A 274 -13.34 -9.88 7.26
C PRO A 274 -14.79 -9.75 6.76
N LEU A 275 -15.26 -8.50 6.68
CA LEU A 275 -16.48 -8.16 5.95
C LEU A 275 -16.14 -7.76 4.51
N GLY A 276 -16.88 -8.31 3.55
CA GLY A 276 -16.86 -7.90 2.15
C GLY A 276 -17.97 -6.91 1.86
N ILE A 277 -17.65 -5.81 1.18
CA ILE A 277 -18.63 -4.84 0.70
C ILE A 277 -18.71 -4.96 -0.81
N SER A 278 -19.92 -4.99 -1.36
CA SER A 278 -20.11 -5.04 -2.81
C SER A 278 -19.45 -3.85 -3.51
N GLY A 279 -18.51 -4.13 -4.38
CA GLY A 279 -17.79 -3.15 -5.19
C GLY A 279 -18.07 -3.33 -6.69
N ARG A 280 -17.72 -2.33 -7.50
CA ARG A 280 -17.76 -2.45 -8.96
C ARG A 280 -16.56 -3.25 -9.44
N GLY A 281 -16.75 -4.56 -9.64
CA GLY A 281 -15.75 -5.46 -10.22
C GLY A 281 -15.13 -6.46 -9.25
N GLN A 282 -14.84 -6.09 -8.03
CA GLN A 282 -14.50 -6.99 -6.93
C GLN A 282 -14.94 -6.39 -5.60
N ASP A 283 -15.08 -7.24 -4.59
CA ASP A 283 -15.46 -6.79 -3.26
C ASP A 283 -14.36 -5.96 -2.63
N LEU A 284 -14.77 -4.95 -1.86
CA LEU A 284 -13.89 -4.26 -0.94
C LEU A 284 -13.90 -5.01 0.38
N VAL A 285 -12.74 -5.30 0.90
CA VAL A 285 -12.60 -5.97 2.20
C VAL A 285 -12.50 -4.94 3.31
N ARG A 286 -13.14 -5.23 4.45
CA ARG A 286 -13.02 -4.43 5.68
C ARG A 286 -12.58 -5.33 6.82
N PHE A 287 -11.41 -5.04 7.34
CA PHE A 287 -10.85 -5.77 8.47
C PHE A 287 -11.68 -5.50 9.73
N VAL A 288 -12.07 -6.58 10.42
CA VAL A 288 -12.74 -6.54 11.71
C VAL A 288 -11.69 -6.53 12.80
N THR A 289 -11.47 -5.37 13.42
CA THR A 289 -10.41 -5.16 14.42
C THR A 289 -10.77 -5.66 15.81
N GLY A 290 -12.06 -5.93 16.04
CA GLY A 290 -12.55 -6.39 17.33
C GLY A 290 -14.05 -6.31 17.43
N ALA A 291 -14.59 -6.60 18.60
CA ALA A 291 -16.02 -6.50 18.91
C ALA A 291 -16.24 -5.87 20.28
N ASP A 292 -17.37 -5.20 20.42
CA ASP A 292 -17.90 -4.78 21.71
C ASP A 292 -18.88 -5.88 22.18
N LEU A 293 -18.40 -6.76 23.07
CA LEU A 293 -19.16 -7.90 23.57
C LEU A 293 -20.40 -7.48 24.37
N ALA A 294 -20.44 -6.25 24.90
CA ALA A 294 -21.57 -5.74 25.68
C ALA A 294 -22.70 -5.22 24.77
N THR A 295 -22.35 -4.56 23.69
CA THR A 295 -23.33 -3.95 22.75
C THR A 295 -23.61 -4.81 21.51
N GLY A 296 -22.80 -5.83 21.27
CA GLY A 296 -22.92 -6.69 20.08
C GLY A 296 -22.45 -6.00 18.78
N ALA A 297 -21.64 -4.96 18.87
CA ALA A 297 -21.14 -4.24 17.70
C ALA A 297 -19.78 -4.79 17.23
N LEU A 298 -19.55 -4.78 15.90
CA LEU A 298 -18.26 -5.07 15.29
C LEU A 298 -17.49 -3.75 15.08
N ASN A 299 -16.20 -3.72 15.44
CA ASN A 299 -15.30 -2.62 15.18
C ASN A 299 -14.49 -2.89 13.90
N LEU A 300 -14.34 -1.91 13.05
CA LEU A 300 -13.71 -2.05 11.73
C LEU A 300 -12.61 -1.00 11.56
N VAL A 301 -11.65 -1.28 10.70
CA VAL A 301 -10.59 -0.32 10.29
C VAL A 301 -11.17 0.88 9.54
N ALA A 302 -12.25 0.68 8.78
CA ALA A 302 -12.85 1.74 7.97
C ALA A 302 -14.38 1.58 7.92
N PRO A 303 -15.13 2.65 7.63
CA PRO A 303 -16.58 2.62 7.64
C PRO A 303 -17.17 1.70 6.57
N VAL A 304 -18.36 1.18 6.89
CA VAL A 304 -19.22 0.41 5.99
C VAL A 304 -20.51 1.21 5.78
N PRO A 305 -21.00 1.38 4.53
CA PRO A 305 -22.22 2.13 4.25
C PRO A 305 -23.45 1.50 4.89
N GLN A 306 -24.21 2.24 5.67
CA GLN A 306 -25.53 1.82 6.13
C GLN A 306 -26.49 1.67 4.96
N GLY A 307 -27.32 0.63 4.98
CA GLY A 307 -28.20 0.25 3.89
C GLY A 307 -27.50 -0.51 2.75
N GLY A 308 -26.17 -0.68 2.83
CA GLY A 308 -25.40 -1.46 1.86
C GLY A 308 -25.46 -2.97 2.13
N LEU A 309 -25.15 -3.75 1.10
CA LEU A 309 -24.97 -5.20 1.23
C LEU A 309 -23.53 -5.51 1.65
N THR A 310 -23.41 -6.41 2.61
CA THR A 310 -22.15 -6.97 3.07
C THR A 310 -22.19 -8.49 3.08
N TRP A 311 -21.04 -9.10 2.98
CA TRP A 311 -20.84 -10.54 3.20
C TRP A 311 -19.85 -10.74 4.32
N ILE A 312 -20.05 -11.73 5.14
CA ILE A 312 -18.97 -12.28 5.95
C ILE A 312 -18.06 -13.06 5.01
N MET A 313 -16.76 -12.93 5.18
CA MET A 313 -15.81 -13.62 4.32
C MET A 313 -14.91 -14.54 5.15
N THR A 314 -14.26 -15.47 4.49
CA THR A 314 -13.25 -16.36 5.07
C THR A 314 -12.07 -16.51 4.13
N GLY A 315 -10.91 -16.74 4.67
CA GLY A 315 -9.68 -17.03 3.94
C GLY A 315 -8.73 -17.87 4.77
N ASP A 316 -7.79 -18.49 4.08
CA ASP A 316 -6.74 -19.32 4.63
C ASP A 316 -5.42 -19.02 3.92
N VAL A 317 -4.34 -19.64 4.35
CA VAL A 317 -2.99 -19.46 3.77
C VAL A 317 -3.02 -19.70 2.25
N ASP A 318 -3.68 -20.77 1.80
CA ASP A 318 -3.70 -21.14 0.38
C ASP A 318 -4.44 -20.10 -0.47
N SER A 319 -5.58 -19.60 0.01
CA SER A 319 -6.35 -18.58 -0.70
C SER A 319 -5.63 -17.22 -0.74
N VAL A 320 -4.89 -16.89 0.31
CA VAL A 320 -4.08 -15.68 0.40
C VAL A 320 -2.88 -15.77 -0.56
N LEU A 321 -2.17 -16.90 -0.59
CA LEU A 321 -1.07 -17.14 -1.53
C LEU A 321 -1.54 -17.18 -2.99
N GLY A 322 -2.68 -17.81 -3.25
CA GLY A 322 -3.30 -17.79 -4.58
C GLY A 322 -3.63 -16.38 -5.07
N ALA A 323 -4.11 -15.53 -4.17
CA ALA A 323 -4.37 -14.12 -4.48
C ALA A 323 -3.08 -13.32 -4.74
N THR A 324 -1.98 -13.67 -4.09
CA THR A 324 -0.66 -13.06 -4.36
C THR A 324 -0.22 -13.32 -5.80
N ASP A 325 -0.31 -14.57 -6.24
CA ASP A 325 0.00 -14.96 -7.62
C ASP A 325 -0.90 -14.21 -8.63
N ASP A 326 -2.22 -14.17 -8.36
CA ASP A 326 -3.18 -13.48 -9.22
C ASP A 326 -2.96 -11.96 -9.28
N ALA A 327 -2.55 -11.31 -8.17
CA ALA A 327 -2.20 -9.89 -8.16
C ALA A 327 -0.95 -9.61 -9.00
N CYS A 328 0.09 -10.42 -8.84
CA CYS A 328 1.32 -10.30 -9.62
C CYS A 328 1.07 -10.51 -11.12
N ARG A 329 0.33 -11.58 -11.49
CA ARG A 329 -0.05 -11.81 -12.89
C ARG A 329 -0.85 -10.66 -13.47
N GLN A 330 -1.85 -10.15 -12.74
CA GLN A 330 -2.63 -9.00 -13.18
C GLN A 330 -1.75 -7.76 -13.42
N ALA A 331 -0.76 -7.52 -12.56
CA ALA A 331 0.17 -6.41 -12.74
C ALA A 331 1.04 -6.61 -13.98
N VAL A 332 1.58 -7.82 -14.20
CA VAL A 332 2.39 -8.15 -15.39
C VAL A 332 1.58 -8.09 -16.67
N ASP A 333 0.34 -8.59 -16.67
CA ASP A 333 -0.59 -8.49 -17.83
C ASP A 333 -0.87 -7.02 -18.19
N GLY A 334 -0.94 -6.14 -17.18
CA GLY A 334 -1.08 -4.69 -17.36
C GLY A 334 0.07 -4.05 -18.12
N LEU A 335 1.23 -4.71 -18.23
CA LEU A 335 2.37 -4.25 -19.03
C LEU A 335 2.20 -4.46 -20.54
N ARG A 336 1.08 -5.04 -20.99
CA ARG A 336 0.72 -5.18 -22.41
C ARG A 336 1.79 -5.88 -23.25
N GLY A 337 2.37 -6.95 -22.70
CA GLY A 337 3.43 -7.75 -23.33
C GLY A 337 4.84 -7.17 -23.23
N GLN A 338 5.03 -6.05 -22.56
CA GLN A 338 6.37 -5.57 -22.22
C GLN A 338 6.90 -6.33 -21.00
N ARG A 339 8.23 -6.55 -20.97
CA ARG A 339 8.87 -7.24 -19.85
C ARG A 339 8.90 -6.36 -18.59
N PRO A 340 8.59 -6.90 -17.42
CA PRO A 340 8.76 -6.17 -16.17
C PRO A 340 10.26 -5.86 -15.95
N ARG A 341 10.54 -4.74 -15.30
CA ARG A 341 11.86 -4.28 -14.85
C ARG A 341 11.96 -4.12 -13.36
N GLY A 342 10.83 -3.90 -12.69
CA GLY A 342 10.74 -3.74 -11.26
C GLY A 342 9.32 -3.83 -10.76
N VAL A 343 9.17 -4.19 -9.49
CA VAL A 343 7.88 -4.36 -8.82
C VAL A 343 7.89 -3.71 -7.44
N LEU A 344 6.83 -2.95 -7.14
CA LEU A 344 6.51 -2.50 -5.79
C LEU A 344 5.29 -3.27 -5.30
N ALA A 345 5.37 -3.80 -4.07
CA ALA A 345 4.29 -4.55 -3.42
C ALA A 345 3.86 -3.84 -2.12
N PHE A 346 2.56 -3.65 -1.94
CA PHE A 346 1.93 -3.07 -0.76
C PHE A 346 0.99 -4.13 -0.20
N ASP A 347 1.38 -4.78 0.87
CA ASP A 347 0.65 -5.91 1.43
C ASP A 347 0.12 -5.58 2.82
N CYS A 348 -1.07 -6.05 3.14
CA CYS A 348 -1.65 -5.80 4.44
C CYS A 348 -0.95 -6.58 5.55
N ILE A 349 -0.65 -5.92 6.67
CA ILE A 349 -0.12 -6.60 7.86
C ILE A 349 -1.05 -7.71 8.38
N ALA A 350 -2.37 -7.59 8.16
CA ALA A 350 -3.31 -8.63 8.52
C ALA A 350 -3.19 -9.89 7.64
N ARG A 351 -2.79 -9.76 6.36
CA ARG A 351 -2.48 -10.91 5.49
C ARG A 351 -1.22 -11.62 5.99
N ARG A 352 -0.18 -10.86 6.36
CA ARG A 352 1.02 -11.41 7.00
C ARG A 352 0.67 -12.22 8.25
N ALA A 353 -0.27 -11.73 9.07
CA ALA A 353 -0.71 -12.44 10.27
C ALA A 353 -1.41 -13.78 9.95
N VAL A 354 -2.18 -13.86 8.86
CA VAL A 354 -2.79 -15.11 8.37
C VAL A 354 -1.74 -16.06 7.80
N LEU A 355 -0.78 -15.54 7.04
CA LEU A 355 0.31 -16.34 6.44
C LEU A 355 1.22 -16.94 7.50
N GLY A 356 1.50 -16.23 8.60
CA GLY A 356 2.34 -16.70 9.68
C GLY A 356 3.71 -17.19 9.19
N SER A 357 4.00 -18.49 9.32
CA SER A 357 5.25 -19.08 8.82
C SER A 357 5.36 -19.15 7.29
N SER A 358 4.26 -19.01 6.56
CA SER A 358 4.22 -19.01 5.09
C SER A 358 4.45 -17.63 4.46
N THR A 359 4.84 -16.62 5.24
CA THR A 359 5.20 -15.29 4.73
C THR A 359 6.32 -15.36 3.68
N GLN A 360 7.28 -16.30 3.84
CA GLN A 360 8.34 -16.49 2.85
C GLN A 360 7.79 -17.05 1.53
N ASP A 361 6.78 -17.92 1.59
CA ASP A 361 6.15 -18.48 0.38
C ASP A 361 5.51 -17.36 -0.45
N GLU A 362 4.92 -16.34 0.19
CA GLU A 362 4.36 -15.17 -0.49
C GLU A 362 5.42 -14.38 -1.26
N VAL A 363 6.57 -14.11 -0.65
CA VAL A 363 7.69 -13.42 -1.30
C VAL A 363 8.22 -14.23 -2.49
N ASP A 364 8.29 -15.54 -2.34
CA ASP A 364 8.69 -16.46 -3.43
C ASP A 364 7.67 -16.45 -4.58
N PHE A 365 6.36 -16.33 -4.26
CA PHE A 365 5.32 -16.15 -5.28
C PHE A 365 5.49 -14.83 -6.04
N ILE A 366 5.72 -13.71 -5.34
CA ILE A 366 6.00 -12.41 -5.97
C ILE A 366 7.18 -12.55 -6.94
N GLY A 367 8.30 -13.13 -6.49
CA GLY A 367 9.48 -13.33 -7.33
C GLY A 367 9.21 -14.16 -8.58
N ARG A 368 8.55 -15.31 -8.43
CA ARG A 368 8.23 -16.22 -9.56
C ARG A 368 7.26 -15.59 -10.56
N SER A 369 6.21 -14.92 -10.06
CA SER A 369 5.14 -14.38 -10.91
C SER A 369 5.52 -13.07 -11.60
N THR A 370 6.70 -12.54 -11.30
CA THR A 370 7.23 -11.29 -11.88
C THR A 370 8.55 -11.48 -12.62
N ASP A 371 8.83 -12.70 -13.08
CA ASP A 371 10.06 -13.08 -13.81
C ASP A 371 11.38 -12.84 -13.01
N GLY A 372 11.32 -12.82 -11.68
CA GLY A 372 12.49 -12.61 -10.82
C GLY A 372 13.14 -11.24 -10.95
N VAL A 373 12.41 -10.23 -11.43
CA VAL A 373 12.93 -8.85 -11.50
C VAL A 373 13.06 -8.24 -10.10
N PRO A 374 13.83 -7.14 -9.93
CA PRO A 374 13.91 -6.43 -8.67
C PRO A 374 12.52 -6.12 -8.11
N ALA A 375 12.26 -6.57 -6.89
CA ALA A 375 11.00 -6.37 -6.19
C ALA A 375 11.27 -5.88 -4.77
N ILE A 376 10.57 -4.85 -4.35
CA ILE A 376 10.48 -4.45 -2.95
C ILE A 376 9.04 -4.19 -2.56
N GLY A 377 8.76 -4.25 -1.29
CA GLY A 377 7.46 -3.93 -0.74
C GLY A 377 7.50 -3.81 0.77
N PHE A 378 6.34 -3.64 1.36
CA PHE A 378 6.21 -3.62 2.81
C PHE A 378 4.81 -4.03 3.26
N TYR A 379 4.71 -4.44 4.53
CA TYR A 379 3.44 -4.71 5.21
C TYR A 379 2.86 -3.41 5.75
N THR A 380 1.68 -3.07 5.23
CA THR A 380 0.99 -1.78 5.39
C THR A 380 -0.09 -1.83 6.47
N TYR A 381 -0.50 -0.67 6.97
CA TYR A 381 -1.72 -0.52 7.78
C TYR A 381 -2.99 -0.28 6.94
N GLY A 382 -2.87 -0.35 5.63
CA GLY A 382 -3.93 -0.28 4.66
C GLY A 382 -3.38 0.03 3.28
N GLU A 383 -3.99 -0.52 2.25
CA GLU A 383 -3.52 -0.45 0.88
C GLU A 383 -4.29 0.62 0.11
N ILE A 384 -3.57 1.29 -0.79
CA ILE A 384 -4.13 2.27 -1.70
C ILE A 384 -4.09 1.68 -3.10
N ALA A 385 -5.27 1.44 -3.69
CA ALA A 385 -5.38 1.02 -5.08
C ALA A 385 -6.67 1.54 -5.69
N ARG A 386 -6.56 2.56 -6.53
CA ARG A 386 -7.67 3.08 -7.28
C ARG A 386 -7.39 2.98 -8.77
N THR A 387 -7.85 1.90 -9.36
CA THR A 387 -7.72 1.64 -10.81
C THR A 387 -9.01 1.94 -11.56
N ARG A 388 -10.17 1.87 -10.88
CA ARG A 388 -11.50 2.18 -11.40
C ARG A 388 -12.43 2.58 -10.25
N GLY A 389 -13.42 3.44 -10.53
CA GLY A 389 -14.38 3.89 -9.51
C GLY A 389 -13.82 4.97 -8.58
N ILE A 390 -14.48 5.19 -7.44
CA ILE A 390 -14.15 6.23 -6.45
C ILE A 390 -13.50 5.66 -5.19
N SER A 391 -13.74 4.40 -4.86
CA SER A 391 -13.12 3.72 -3.73
C SER A 391 -11.68 3.36 -4.09
N GLY A 392 -10.78 3.51 -3.14
CA GLY A 392 -9.36 3.24 -3.38
C GLY A 392 -8.57 2.92 -2.12
N PHE A 393 -9.21 2.91 -0.96
CA PHE A 393 -8.62 2.42 0.28
C PHE A 393 -9.11 0.99 0.55
N HIS A 394 -8.16 0.10 0.74
CA HIS A 394 -8.34 -1.34 0.92
C HIS A 394 -7.78 -1.80 2.26
N ASN A 395 -8.24 -2.96 2.70
CA ASN A 395 -7.69 -3.68 3.84
C ASN A 395 -7.54 -5.15 3.46
N GLN A 396 -6.62 -5.85 4.10
CA GLN A 396 -6.37 -7.27 3.86
C GLN A 396 -6.20 -7.62 2.37
N THR A 397 -5.53 -6.75 1.65
CA THR A 397 -5.36 -6.79 0.19
C THR A 397 -3.88 -6.73 -0.13
N LEU A 398 -3.46 -7.29 -1.25
CA LEU A 398 -2.17 -7.06 -1.87
C LEU A 398 -2.36 -6.18 -3.10
N VAL A 399 -1.60 -5.10 -3.15
CA VAL A 399 -1.48 -4.20 -4.31
C VAL A 399 -0.08 -4.31 -4.90
N VAL A 400 -0.01 -4.56 -6.17
CA VAL A 400 1.25 -4.72 -6.92
C VAL A 400 1.31 -3.69 -8.04
N LEU A 401 2.41 -2.94 -8.12
CA LEU A 401 2.76 -2.08 -9.23
C LEU A 401 3.94 -2.68 -9.99
N ALA A 402 3.73 -3.11 -11.22
CA ALA A 402 4.78 -3.55 -12.14
C ALA A 402 5.17 -2.42 -13.09
N VAL A 403 6.47 -2.29 -13.36
CA VAL A 403 7.07 -1.26 -14.22
C VAL A 403 7.88 -1.95 -15.32
N SER A 404 7.71 -1.53 -16.59
CA SER A 404 8.45 -2.05 -17.73
C SER A 404 9.53 -1.10 -18.27
#